data_4f5de9871baa38a97a0f5c745b1b5365
#
_entry.id   4f5de9871baa38a97a0f5c745b1b5365
#
_cell.length_a   1.000
_cell.length_b   1.000
_cell.length_c   1.000
_cell.angle_alpha   90.00
_cell.angle_beta   90.00
_cell.angle_gamma   90.00
#
_symmetry.space_group_name_H-M   'P 1'
#
loop_
_entity.id
_entity.type
_entity.pdbx_description
1 polymer ?
#
loop_
_entity_poly.entity_id
_entity_poly.type
_entity_poly.pdbx_seq_one_letter_code
_entity_poly.pdbx_strand_id
1 'polypeptide(L)'
;MSAPSLLRSRRAWLIAAGSAALSGCAVFADPPQSAALALAAPAELPRSFELRDAPFFPQTPYHCGPAALATVLVHGGIATRPETLADAVFLPARDGALQTEMLAAARRFGAVAMPLPPQLVALLTEVAAGNAVIVLQNLGLAFAPRWHYAVVVGYDLDARAVVMRSGITQREVMGFVLFERTWARGGHWAFTALPPGRLPVTAGEADALQAVIGFERVAPPAQALRAYDSVVARWPANAFAGLGQGNTRFASGDLAGAAQAFERVAMQNDSAAAWHNLAAVRLRQGQRVAAHDAATRAVARAQAVEPQWLPASQALLAQTEAN
;
A
#
# COMPACT_ATOMS: atom_id res chain seq x y z
N MET A 1 -29.07 -22.84 -67.44
CA MET A 1 -29.50 -22.68 -66.03
C MET A 1 -28.35 -23.08 -65.10
N SER A 2 -27.86 -22.14 -64.37
CA SER A 2 -26.51 -22.12 -63.70
C SER A 2 -26.58 -22.76 -62.37
N ALA A 3 -25.66 -23.67 -62.06
CA ALA A 3 -25.30 -24.02 -60.72
C ALA A 3 -23.93 -23.34 -60.36
N PRO A 4 -23.91 -22.49 -59.33
CA PRO A 4 -22.74 -22.44 -58.48
C PRO A 4 -23.09 -22.08 -57.03
N SER A 5 -22.82 -22.89 -56.03
CA SER A 5 -22.78 -22.39 -54.66
C SER A 5 -22.11 -23.30 -53.61
N LEU A 6 -21.63 -24.48 -53.96
CA LEU A 6 -21.10 -25.45 -52.99
C LEU A 6 -19.60 -25.29 -52.65
N LEU A 7 -18.87 -24.49 -53.42
CA LEU A 7 -17.41 -24.28 -53.17
C LEU A 7 -17.09 -23.14 -52.21
N ARG A 8 -18.03 -22.19 -51.96
CA ARG A 8 -17.81 -21.10 -50.98
C ARG A 8 -17.96 -21.54 -49.52
N SER A 9 -18.78 -22.55 -49.25
CA SER A 9 -19.03 -23.00 -47.87
C SER A 9 -17.85 -23.75 -47.24
N ARG A 10 -17.10 -24.53 -48.02
CA ARG A 10 -15.95 -25.31 -47.53
C ARG A 10 -14.78 -24.43 -47.08
N ARG A 11 -14.53 -23.31 -47.76
CA ARG A 11 -13.47 -22.35 -47.35
C ARG A 11 -13.83 -21.59 -46.07
N ALA A 12 -15.12 -21.28 -45.89
CA ALA A 12 -15.60 -20.62 -44.69
C ALA A 12 -15.48 -21.52 -43.44
N TRP A 13 -15.74 -22.83 -43.60
CA TRP A 13 -15.56 -23.80 -42.49
C TRP A 13 -14.11 -24.07 -42.14
N LEU A 14 -13.18 -24.03 -43.08
CA LEU A 14 -11.75 -24.20 -42.81
C LEU A 14 -11.15 -22.96 -42.11
N ILE A 15 -11.63 -21.76 -42.42
CA ILE A 15 -11.17 -20.52 -41.71
C ILE A 15 -11.76 -20.48 -40.31
N ALA A 16 -13.03 -20.90 -40.10
CA ALA A 16 -13.64 -20.96 -38.77
C ALA A 16 -12.98 -22.03 -37.88
N ALA A 17 -12.60 -23.17 -38.42
CA ALA A 17 -11.89 -24.23 -37.69
C ALA A 17 -10.44 -23.84 -37.35
N GLY A 18 -9.77 -23.09 -38.24
CA GLY A 18 -8.41 -22.55 -37.96
C GLY A 18 -8.39 -21.47 -36.85
N SER A 19 -9.44 -20.62 -36.82
CA SER A 19 -9.55 -19.59 -35.76
C SER A 19 -9.90 -20.18 -34.39
N ALA A 20 -10.65 -21.27 -34.33
CA ALA A 20 -10.95 -21.97 -33.07
C ALA A 20 -9.71 -22.71 -32.49
N ALA A 21 -8.80 -23.21 -33.35
CA ALA A 21 -7.60 -23.87 -32.93
C ALA A 21 -6.55 -22.90 -32.32
N LEU A 22 -6.49 -21.65 -32.79
CA LEU A 22 -5.62 -20.60 -32.25
C LEU A 22 -6.10 -20.07 -30.89
N SER A 23 -7.40 -20.09 -30.63
CA SER A 23 -7.98 -19.67 -29.33
C SER A 23 -7.73 -20.70 -28.21
N GLY A 24 -7.47 -21.95 -28.53
CA GLY A 24 -7.20 -23.02 -27.55
C GLY A 24 -5.81 -22.96 -26.94
N CYS A 25 -4.81 -22.41 -27.62
CA CYS A 25 -3.43 -22.34 -27.11
C CYS A 25 -3.24 -21.35 -25.97
N ALA A 26 -4.06 -20.30 -25.89
CA ALA A 26 -3.97 -19.28 -24.83
C ALA A 26 -4.36 -19.81 -23.43
N VAL A 27 -5.15 -20.86 -23.36
CA VAL A 27 -5.60 -21.46 -22.09
C VAL A 27 -4.49 -22.27 -21.41
N PHE A 28 -3.51 -22.76 -22.18
CA PHE A 28 -2.40 -23.57 -21.69
C PHE A 28 -1.10 -22.78 -21.45
N ALA A 29 -1.02 -21.53 -21.90
CA ALA A 29 0.15 -20.70 -21.66
C ALA A 29 0.31 -20.38 -20.19
N ASP A 30 1.55 -20.37 -19.70
CA ASP A 30 1.85 -19.88 -18.36
C ASP A 30 1.43 -18.42 -18.26
N PRO A 31 0.87 -18.00 -17.11
CA PRO A 31 0.56 -16.60 -16.88
C PRO A 31 1.82 -15.73 -17.01
N PRO A 32 1.68 -14.47 -17.47
CA PRO A 32 2.83 -13.67 -17.93
C PRO A 32 3.88 -13.41 -16.85
N GLN A 33 3.48 -13.21 -15.60
CA GLN A 33 4.42 -12.92 -14.51
C GLN A 33 5.19 -14.19 -14.09
N SER A 34 4.49 -15.33 -14.02
CA SER A 34 5.13 -16.64 -13.74
C SER A 34 6.09 -17.03 -14.86
N ALA A 35 5.72 -16.78 -16.12
CA ALA A 35 6.59 -17.03 -17.27
C ALA A 35 7.84 -16.12 -17.24
N ALA A 36 7.66 -14.83 -16.93
CA ALA A 36 8.78 -13.90 -16.83
C ALA A 36 9.76 -14.31 -15.72
N LEU A 37 9.27 -14.68 -14.53
CA LEU A 37 10.13 -15.19 -13.44
C LEU A 37 10.88 -16.46 -13.80
N ALA A 38 10.27 -17.35 -14.59
CA ALA A 38 10.94 -18.58 -15.03
C ALA A 38 12.05 -18.31 -16.03
N LEU A 39 11.94 -17.24 -16.84
CA LEU A 39 12.95 -16.83 -17.81
C LEU A 39 14.11 -16.07 -17.15
N ALA A 40 13.80 -15.12 -16.28
CA ALA A 40 14.76 -14.24 -15.63
C ALA A 40 14.24 -13.77 -14.27
N ALA A 41 14.56 -14.50 -13.22
CA ALA A 41 14.32 -14.03 -11.85
C ALA A 41 15.32 -12.90 -11.53
N PRO A 42 14.90 -11.84 -10.80
CA PRO A 42 15.81 -10.79 -10.35
C PRO A 42 16.97 -11.37 -9.52
N ALA A 43 18.19 -10.91 -9.79
CA ALA A 43 19.39 -11.41 -9.13
C ALA A 43 19.41 -11.09 -7.62
N GLU A 44 18.69 -10.04 -7.21
CA GLU A 44 18.59 -9.59 -5.84
C GLU A 44 17.66 -10.47 -4.99
N LEU A 45 16.81 -11.30 -5.62
CA LEU A 45 15.93 -12.20 -4.90
C LEU A 45 16.70 -13.47 -4.51
N PRO A 46 16.73 -13.85 -3.22
CA PRO A 46 17.17 -15.19 -2.80
C PRO A 46 16.43 -16.28 -3.57
N ARG A 47 17.10 -17.39 -3.84
CA ARG A 47 16.47 -18.53 -4.55
C ARG A 47 15.25 -19.07 -3.81
N SER A 48 15.27 -19.02 -2.48
CA SER A 48 14.14 -19.35 -1.63
C SER A 48 14.17 -18.51 -0.35
N PHE A 49 13.00 -18.22 0.19
CA PHE A 49 12.84 -17.51 1.46
C PHE A 49 11.52 -17.91 2.13
N GLU A 50 11.53 -18.06 3.46
CA GLU A 50 10.30 -18.36 4.21
C GLU A 50 10.32 -17.71 5.59
N LEU A 51 9.28 -16.97 5.91
CA LEU A 51 8.98 -16.41 7.24
C LEU A 51 8.38 -17.52 8.13
N ARG A 52 9.23 -18.38 8.68
CA ARG A 52 8.81 -19.59 9.42
C ARG A 52 8.11 -19.24 10.73
N ASP A 53 8.44 -18.09 11.32
CA ASP A 53 7.88 -17.53 12.54
C ASP A 53 6.57 -16.77 12.34
N ALA A 54 6.15 -16.58 11.07
CA ALA A 54 4.84 -16.00 10.79
C ALA A 54 3.72 -16.87 11.38
N PRO A 55 2.88 -16.31 12.28
CA PRO A 55 1.86 -17.09 12.97
C PRO A 55 0.84 -17.67 12.00
N PHE A 56 0.15 -18.70 12.47
CA PHE A 56 -0.96 -19.29 11.75
C PHE A 56 -2.21 -19.26 12.62
N PHE A 57 -3.28 -18.73 12.05
CA PHE A 57 -4.61 -18.76 12.64
C PHE A 57 -5.53 -19.58 11.74
N PRO A 58 -5.94 -20.79 12.14
CA PRO A 58 -6.88 -21.60 11.37
C PRO A 58 -8.18 -20.84 11.14
N GLN A 59 -8.68 -20.90 9.91
CA GLN A 59 -9.84 -20.12 9.50
C GLN A 59 -11.11 -20.96 9.68
N THR A 60 -12.12 -20.40 10.35
CA THR A 60 -13.49 -20.86 10.23
C THR A 60 -14.11 -20.37 8.92
N PRO A 61 -15.22 -20.95 8.43
CA PRO A 61 -15.91 -20.44 7.26
C PRO A 61 -16.17 -18.93 7.35
N TYR A 62 -15.90 -18.19 6.26
CA TYR A 62 -16.08 -16.73 6.13
C TYR A 62 -15.11 -15.83 6.92
N HIS A 63 -14.20 -16.37 7.73
CA HIS A 63 -13.25 -15.59 8.54
C HIS A 63 -11.82 -15.53 7.95
N CYS A 64 -11.65 -15.74 6.63
CA CYS A 64 -10.34 -15.65 6.00
C CYS A 64 -9.71 -14.24 6.13
N GLY A 65 -10.51 -13.16 6.05
CA GLY A 65 -10.04 -11.78 6.23
C GLY A 65 -9.45 -11.52 7.62
N PRO A 66 -10.20 -11.70 8.70
CA PRO A 66 -9.70 -11.52 10.06
C PRO A 66 -8.47 -12.38 10.38
N ALA A 67 -8.43 -13.65 9.96
CA ALA A 67 -7.29 -14.53 10.20
C ALA A 67 -6.04 -14.11 9.43
N ALA A 68 -6.18 -13.74 8.15
CA ALA A 68 -5.08 -13.23 7.34
C ALA A 68 -4.53 -11.92 7.93
N LEU A 69 -5.40 -11.00 8.35
CA LEU A 69 -5.00 -9.75 8.95
C LEU A 69 -4.29 -9.96 10.30
N ALA A 70 -4.81 -10.86 11.16
CA ALA A 70 -4.15 -11.22 12.41
C ALA A 70 -2.74 -11.77 12.17
N THR A 71 -2.56 -12.64 11.17
CA THR A 71 -1.25 -13.20 10.79
C THR A 71 -0.24 -12.09 10.50
N VAL A 72 -0.61 -11.12 9.68
CA VAL A 72 0.30 -10.04 9.26
C VAL A 72 0.58 -9.06 10.39
N LEU A 73 -0.44 -8.67 11.17
CA LEU A 73 -0.28 -7.76 12.30
C LEU A 73 0.61 -8.36 13.39
N VAL A 74 0.37 -9.61 13.76
CA VAL A 74 1.18 -10.30 14.80
C VAL A 74 2.61 -10.52 14.32
N HIS A 75 2.81 -10.91 13.07
CA HIS A 75 4.14 -11.00 12.47
C HIS A 75 4.87 -9.64 12.49
N GLY A 76 4.15 -8.54 12.29
CA GLY A 76 4.66 -7.17 12.41
C GLY A 76 4.89 -6.69 13.86
N GLY A 77 4.60 -7.52 14.88
CA GLY A 77 4.76 -7.18 16.29
C GLY A 77 3.54 -6.48 16.92
N ILE A 78 2.40 -6.44 16.23
CA ILE A 78 1.15 -5.87 16.75
C ILE A 78 0.28 -6.99 17.30
N ALA A 79 0.16 -7.06 18.62
CA ALA A 79 -0.60 -8.10 19.31
C ALA A 79 -2.10 -7.99 19.00
N THR A 80 -2.67 -9.03 18.41
CA THR A 80 -4.11 -9.15 18.12
C THR A 80 -4.51 -10.61 17.90
N ARG A 81 -5.81 -10.86 17.66
CA ARG A 81 -6.37 -12.17 17.33
C ARG A 81 -7.48 -12.02 16.29
N PRO A 82 -7.79 -13.08 15.51
CA PRO A 82 -8.86 -13.03 14.51
C PRO A 82 -10.21 -12.59 15.08
N GLU A 83 -10.56 -13.06 16.29
CA GLU A 83 -11.83 -12.75 16.94
C GLU A 83 -11.96 -11.24 17.23
N THR A 84 -10.86 -10.60 17.63
CA THR A 84 -10.82 -9.14 17.88
C THR A 84 -10.96 -8.33 16.58
N LEU A 85 -10.53 -8.89 15.47
CA LEU A 85 -10.60 -8.25 14.15
C LEU A 85 -11.92 -8.50 13.43
N ALA A 86 -12.66 -9.54 13.82
CA ALA A 86 -13.85 -9.98 13.10
C ALA A 86 -14.88 -8.86 12.95
N ASP A 87 -15.23 -8.16 14.04
CA ASP A 87 -16.20 -7.05 14.01
C ASP A 87 -15.75 -5.86 13.17
N ALA A 88 -14.43 -5.69 13.00
CA ALA A 88 -13.86 -4.57 12.24
C ALA A 88 -13.74 -4.86 10.74
N VAL A 89 -13.78 -6.13 10.33
CA VAL A 89 -13.44 -6.59 8.98
C VAL A 89 -14.59 -7.33 8.31
N PHE A 90 -15.34 -8.13 9.08
CA PHE A 90 -16.40 -8.97 8.53
C PHE A 90 -17.67 -8.18 8.24
N LEU A 91 -18.20 -8.35 7.05
CA LEU A 91 -19.47 -7.76 6.62
C LEU A 91 -20.52 -8.88 6.48
N PRO A 92 -21.48 -9.02 7.41
CA PRO A 92 -22.48 -10.10 7.36
C PRO A 92 -23.27 -10.14 6.06
N ALA A 93 -23.62 -8.97 5.49
CA ALA A 93 -24.36 -8.86 4.25
C ALA A 93 -23.58 -9.33 3.00
N ARG A 94 -22.27 -9.62 3.16
CA ARG A 94 -21.35 -10.05 2.08
C ARG A 94 -20.73 -11.41 2.35
N ASP A 95 -21.03 -12.04 3.48
CA ASP A 95 -20.39 -13.27 3.95
C ASP A 95 -18.85 -13.23 3.81
N GLY A 96 -18.23 -12.06 4.13
CA GLY A 96 -16.80 -11.87 3.95
C GLY A 96 -16.32 -10.47 4.29
N ALA A 97 -15.09 -10.16 3.89
CA ALA A 97 -14.42 -8.89 4.08
C ALA A 97 -14.12 -8.21 2.74
N LEU A 98 -14.31 -6.90 2.66
CA LEU A 98 -13.87 -6.11 1.51
C LEU A 98 -12.43 -5.63 1.70
N GLN A 99 -11.76 -5.33 0.60
CA GLN A 99 -10.38 -4.82 0.58
C GLN A 99 -10.24 -3.50 1.36
N THR A 100 -11.23 -2.61 1.24
CA THR A 100 -11.30 -1.33 1.96
C THR A 100 -11.38 -1.53 3.47
N GLU A 101 -12.19 -2.51 3.92
CA GLU A 101 -12.33 -2.84 5.34
C GLU A 101 -11.04 -3.45 5.91
N MET A 102 -10.36 -4.28 5.14
CA MET A 102 -9.06 -4.87 5.52
C MET A 102 -8.02 -3.77 5.76
N LEU A 103 -7.90 -2.79 4.85
CA LEU A 103 -6.98 -1.66 4.99
C LEU A 103 -7.37 -0.75 6.16
N ALA A 104 -8.67 -0.45 6.31
CA ALA A 104 -9.15 0.39 7.40
C ALA A 104 -8.95 -0.27 8.77
N ALA A 105 -9.22 -1.55 8.89
CA ALA A 105 -8.98 -2.30 10.12
C ALA A 105 -7.49 -2.34 10.47
N ALA A 106 -6.60 -2.65 9.51
CA ALA A 106 -5.16 -2.61 9.75
C ALA A 106 -4.71 -1.27 10.36
N ARG A 107 -5.21 -0.14 9.82
CA ARG A 107 -4.90 1.20 10.34
C ARG A 107 -5.43 1.41 11.76
N ARG A 108 -6.69 1.03 12.04
CA ARG A 108 -7.28 1.12 13.39
C ARG A 108 -6.53 0.28 14.42
N PHE A 109 -5.92 -0.81 13.99
CA PHE A 109 -5.11 -1.68 14.84
C PHE A 109 -3.63 -1.28 14.90
N GLY A 110 -3.28 -0.10 14.40
CA GLY A 110 -1.96 0.50 14.60
C GLY A 110 -0.91 0.17 13.53
N ALA A 111 -1.32 -0.31 12.35
CA ALA A 111 -0.42 -0.59 11.24
C ALA A 111 -0.59 0.40 10.10
N VAL A 112 0.50 0.77 9.45
CA VAL A 112 0.48 1.45 8.14
C VAL A 112 0.16 0.40 7.09
N ALA A 113 -1.09 0.42 6.60
CA ALA A 113 -1.57 -0.51 5.58
C ALA A 113 -1.34 0.08 4.19
N MET A 114 -0.60 -0.64 3.35
CA MET A 114 -0.23 -0.18 2.02
C MET A 114 -0.46 -1.28 0.96
N PRO A 115 -1.30 -1.03 -0.05
CA PRO A 115 -1.38 -1.88 -1.22
C PRO A 115 -0.03 -1.99 -1.92
N LEU A 116 0.26 -3.14 -2.48
CA LEU A 116 1.48 -3.39 -3.24
C LEU A 116 1.24 -3.22 -4.74
N PRO A 117 2.29 -2.94 -5.51
CA PRO A 117 2.22 -3.05 -6.97
C PRO A 117 1.70 -4.43 -7.39
N PRO A 118 0.84 -4.54 -8.42
CA PRO A 118 0.20 -5.79 -8.84
C PRO A 118 1.16 -6.71 -9.60
N GLN A 119 2.35 -6.92 -9.04
CA GLN A 119 3.46 -7.64 -9.65
C GLN A 119 3.95 -8.75 -8.73
N LEU A 120 4.08 -9.97 -9.27
CA LEU A 120 4.56 -11.12 -8.52
C LEU A 120 5.97 -10.88 -7.97
N VAL A 121 6.84 -10.25 -8.74
CA VAL A 121 8.19 -9.88 -8.28
C VAL A 121 8.13 -8.96 -7.07
N ALA A 122 7.27 -7.93 -7.08
CA ALA A 122 7.11 -7.00 -5.96
C ALA A 122 6.65 -7.74 -4.68
N LEU A 123 5.69 -8.66 -4.83
CA LEU A 123 5.22 -9.50 -3.74
C LEU A 123 6.36 -10.35 -3.16
N LEU A 124 7.15 -11.05 -4.01
CA LEU A 124 8.28 -11.87 -3.56
C LEU A 124 9.38 -11.02 -2.92
N THR A 125 9.62 -9.80 -3.42
CA THR A 125 10.57 -8.84 -2.83
C THR A 125 10.16 -8.44 -1.42
N GLU A 126 8.88 -8.19 -1.17
CA GLU A 126 8.39 -7.90 0.18
C GLU A 126 8.60 -9.09 1.12
N VAL A 127 8.29 -10.29 0.67
CA VAL A 127 8.49 -11.51 1.46
C VAL A 127 9.97 -11.71 1.78
N ALA A 128 10.86 -11.52 0.80
CA ALA A 128 12.31 -11.59 1.00
C ALA A 128 12.84 -10.53 1.97
N ALA A 129 12.17 -9.36 2.04
CA ALA A 129 12.48 -8.29 3.00
C ALA A 129 11.89 -8.54 4.40
N GLY A 130 11.26 -9.68 4.64
CA GLY A 130 10.71 -10.02 5.94
C GLY A 130 9.25 -9.55 6.14
N ASN A 131 8.56 -9.14 5.10
CA ASN A 131 7.19 -8.64 5.17
C ASN A 131 6.21 -9.72 4.70
N ALA A 132 5.33 -10.19 5.57
CA ALA A 132 4.21 -11.04 5.20
C ALA A 132 3.20 -10.25 4.36
N VAL A 133 2.66 -10.87 3.29
CA VAL A 133 1.80 -10.19 2.31
C VAL A 133 0.43 -10.84 2.26
N ILE A 134 -0.63 -10.06 2.51
CA ILE A 134 -2.01 -10.51 2.29
C ILE A 134 -2.33 -10.39 0.80
N VAL A 135 -2.93 -11.44 0.25
CA VAL A 135 -3.41 -11.51 -1.14
C VAL A 135 -4.89 -11.85 -1.19
N LEU A 136 -5.59 -11.30 -2.18
CA LEU A 136 -6.96 -11.70 -2.50
C LEU A 136 -6.93 -12.62 -3.72
N GLN A 137 -7.42 -13.84 -3.55
CA GLN A 137 -7.56 -14.82 -4.62
C GLN A 137 -9.04 -15.08 -4.94
N ASN A 138 -9.33 -15.40 -6.18
CA ASN A 138 -10.58 -16.08 -6.52
C ASN A 138 -10.27 -17.54 -6.87
N LEU A 139 -10.56 -18.42 -5.93
CA LEU A 139 -10.35 -19.86 -6.06
C LEU A 139 -11.41 -20.56 -6.92
N GLY A 140 -12.48 -19.83 -7.30
CA GLY A 140 -13.53 -20.30 -8.17
C GLY A 140 -13.34 -19.83 -9.61
N LEU A 141 -14.42 -19.85 -10.37
CA LEU A 141 -14.49 -19.37 -11.75
C LEU A 141 -14.97 -17.91 -11.79
N ALA A 142 -14.79 -17.23 -12.92
CA ALA A 142 -15.20 -15.83 -13.06
C ALA A 142 -16.71 -15.63 -12.84
N PHE A 143 -17.54 -16.59 -13.28
CA PHE A 143 -19.00 -16.57 -13.13
C PHE A 143 -19.50 -17.17 -11.81
N ALA A 144 -18.63 -17.86 -11.05
CA ALA A 144 -18.91 -18.44 -9.74
C ALA A 144 -17.70 -18.20 -8.83
N PRO A 145 -17.48 -16.96 -8.35
CA PRO A 145 -16.29 -16.62 -7.60
C PRO A 145 -16.31 -17.24 -6.21
N ARG A 146 -15.11 -17.64 -5.73
CA ARG A 146 -14.85 -18.06 -4.36
C ARG A 146 -13.70 -17.21 -3.85
N TRP A 147 -14.05 -16.06 -3.27
CA TRP A 147 -13.08 -15.11 -2.74
C TRP A 147 -12.39 -15.67 -1.51
N HIS A 148 -11.08 -15.49 -1.45
CA HIS A 148 -10.26 -16.01 -0.38
C HIS A 148 -9.06 -15.09 -0.11
N TYR A 149 -8.87 -14.74 1.17
CA TYR A 149 -7.68 -14.09 1.64
C TYR A 149 -6.68 -15.12 2.16
N ALA A 150 -5.46 -15.06 1.66
CA ALA A 150 -4.32 -15.84 2.14
C ALA A 150 -3.16 -14.91 2.47
N VAL A 151 -2.17 -15.42 3.21
CA VAL A 151 -0.95 -14.67 3.53
C VAL A 151 0.24 -15.39 2.90
N VAL A 152 0.92 -14.74 1.96
CA VAL A 152 2.17 -15.23 1.41
C VAL A 152 3.28 -14.95 2.41
N VAL A 153 3.95 -16.02 2.84
CA VAL A 153 5.01 -16.00 3.86
C VAL A 153 6.31 -16.58 3.34
N GLY A 154 6.34 -17.07 2.10
CA GLY A 154 7.56 -17.62 1.52
C GLY A 154 7.42 -17.91 0.03
N TYR A 155 8.53 -18.26 -0.57
CA TYR A 155 8.60 -18.71 -1.95
C TYR A 155 9.85 -19.58 -2.19
N ASP A 156 9.82 -20.32 -3.29
CA ASP A 156 10.94 -21.06 -3.83
C ASP A 156 10.93 -20.87 -5.36
N LEU A 157 11.99 -20.24 -5.89
CA LEU A 157 12.13 -19.96 -7.32
C LEU A 157 12.45 -21.23 -8.11
N ASP A 158 13.17 -22.18 -7.51
CA ASP A 158 13.52 -23.44 -8.17
C ASP A 158 12.30 -24.36 -8.27
N ALA A 159 11.53 -24.46 -7.18
CA ALA A 159 10.26 -25.17 -7.16
C ALA A 159 9.13 -24.39 -7.87
N ARG A 160 9.34 -23.12 -8.24
CA ARG A 160 8.37 -22.22 -8.85
C ARG A 160 7.07 -22.15 -8.03
N ALA A 161 7.18 -21.91 -6.73
CA ALA A 161 6.06 -21.97 -5.80
C ALA A 161 6.11 -20.85 -4.76
N VAL A 162 4.92 -20.43 -4.27
CA VAL A 162 4.74 -19.62 -3.06
C VAL A 162 4.41 -20.52 -1.88
N VAL A 163 4.75 -20.07 -0.68
CA VAL A 163 4.35 -20.66 0.59
C VAL A 163 3.38 -19.71 1.28
N MET A 164 2.22 -20.21 1.71
CA MET A 164 1.15 -19.39 2.26
C MET A 164 0.64 -19.95 3.60
N ARG A 165 0.06 -19.04 4.42
CA ARG A 165 -0.89 -19.36 5.47
C ARG A 165 -2.30 -19.21 4.88
N SER A 166 -3.06 -20.29 4.77
CA SER A 166 -4.30 -20.30 4.00
C SER A 166 -5.30 -21.31 4.54
N GLY A 167 -6.54 -20.87 4.79
CA GLY A 167 -7.61 -21.73 5.24
C GLY A 167 -7.27 -22.46 6.55
N ILE A 168 -7.29 -23.77 6.51
CA ILE A 168 -6.89 -24.65 7.62
C ILE A 168 -5.46 -25.20 7.46
N THR A 169 -4.74 -24.73 6.44
CA THR A 169 -3.41 -25.22 6.09
C THR A 169 -2.34 -24.22 6.52
N GLN A 170 -1.56 -24.58 7.53
CA GLN A 170 -0.50 -23.73 8.07
C GLN A 170 0.60 -23.43 7.04
N ARG A 171 0.91 -24.39 6.17
CA ARG A 171 1.94 -24.27 5.14
C ARG A 171 1.41 -24.80 3.82
N GLU A 172 0.63 -23.99 3.13
CA GLU A 172 0.17 -24.30 1.78
C GLU A 172 1.25 -23.93 0.77
N VAL A 173 1.64 -24.88 -0.07
CA VAL A 173 2.58 -24.66 -1.17
C VAL A 173 1.78 -24.66 -2.47
N MET A 174 1.81 -23.54 -3.19
CA MET A 174 1.08 -23.39 -4.44
C MET A 174 2.03 -22.97 -5.56
N GLY A 175 2.02 -23.70 -6.67
CA GLY A 175 2.85 -23.35 -7.85
C GLY A 175 2.50 -21.97 -8.40
N PHE A 176 3.49 -21.23 -8.89
CA PHE A 176 3.33 -19.84 -9.38
C PHE A 176 2.22 -19.71 -10.42
N VAL A 177 2.11 -20.65 -11.35
CA VAL A 177 1.09 -20.64 -12.41
C VAL A 177 -0.33 -20.65 -11.83
N LEU A 178 -0.61 -21.52 -10.86
CA LEU A 178 -1.92 -21.60 -10.23
C LEU A 178 -2.15 -20.38 -9.33
N PHE A 179 -1.15 -19.96 -8.57
CA PHE A 179 -1.18 -18.78 -7.73
C PHE A 179 -1.51 -17.53 -8.54
N GLU A 180 -0.77 -17.25 -9.61
CA GLU A 180 -1.00 -16.07 -10.44
C GLU A 180 -2.39 -16.09 -11.08
N ARG A 181 -2.86 -17.24 -11.57
CA ARG A 181 -4.22 -17.38 -12.14
C ARG A 181 -5.31 -17.04 -11.13
N THR A 182 -5.19 -17.52 -9.90
CA THR A 182 -6.16 -17.24 -8.83
C THR A 182 -6.08 -15.80 -8.35
N TRP A 183 -4.87 -15.27 -8.24
CA TRP A 183 -4.58 -13.90 -7.83
C TRP A 183 -4.98 -12.87 -8.91
N ALA A 184 -4.73 -13.18 -10.19
CA ALA A 184 -5.19 -12.35 -11.32
C ALA A 184 -6.70 -12.17 -11.33
N ARG A 185 -7.47 -13.23 -11.02
CA ARG A 185 -8.92 -13.13 -10.86
C ARG A 185 -9.34 -12.27 -9.66
N GLY A 186 -8.44 -12.06 -8.70
CA GLY A 186 -8.57 -11.10 -7.60
C GLY A 186 -8.01 -9.71 -7.92
N GLY A 187 -7.73 -9.40 -9.20
CA GLY A 187 -7.17 -8.13 -9.65
C GLY A 187 -5.71 -7.93 -9.25
N HIS A 188 -4.96 -8.98 -8.98
CA HIS A 188 -3.61 -8.94 -8.42
C HIS A 188 -3.52 -8.10 -7.13
N TRP A 189 -4.62 -8.05 -6.36
CA TRP A 189 -4.66 -7.27 -5.14
C TRP A 189 -3.84 -7.93 -4.03
N ALA A 190 -2.93 -7.15 -3.47
CA ALA A 190 -2.11 -7.52 -2.34
C ALA A 190 -1.81 -6.29 -1.48
N PHE A 191 -1.53 -6.48 -0.19
CA PHE A 191 -1.08 -5.41 0.68
C PHE A 191 -0.22 -5.94 1.85
N THR A 192 0.60 -5.05 2.41
CA THR A 192 1.26 -5.25 3.70
C THR A 192 0.65 -4.33 4.75
N ALA A 193 0.78 -4.73 6.02
CA ALA A 193 0.41 -3.91 7.18
C ALA A 193 1.60 -3.91 8.15
N LEU A 194 2.37 -2.84 8.13
CA LEU A 194 3.62 -2.73 8.88
C LEU A 194 3.48 -1.79 10.07
N PRO A 195 4.22 -1.99 11.16
CA PRO A 195 4.23 -1.04 12.26
C PRO A 195 4.76 0.33 11.80
N PRO A 196 4.30 1.44 12.42
CA PRO A 196 4.77 2.78 12.08
C PRO A 196 6.28 2.90 12.30
N GLY A 197 6.96 3.50 11.33
CA GLY A 197 8.42 3.55 11.25
C GLY A 197 9.01 2.56 10.25
N ARG A 198 8.18 1.67 9.67
CA ARG A 198 8.56 0.76 8.58
C ARG A 198 7.69 1.03 7.35
N LEU A 199 8.32 0.94 6.18
CA LEU A 199 7.64 1.01 4.88
C LEU A 199 7.98 -0.24 4.06
N PRO A 200 7.07 -0.68 3.20
CA PRO A 200 7.38 -1.72 2.23
C PRO A 200 8.60 -1.33 1.38
N VAL A 201 9.46 -2.30 1.08
CA VAL A 201 10.66 -2.03 0.27
C VAL A 201 10.31 -1.66 -1.17
N THR A 202 9.18 -2.16 -1.67
CA THR A 202 8.64 -1.86 -3.00
C THR A 202 7.80 -0.59 -3.04
N ALA A 203 7.66 0.13 -1.90
CA ALA A 203 6.85 1.34 -1.83
C ALA A 203 7.35 2.44 -2.76
N GLY A 204 6.46 2.97 -3.58
CA GLY A 204 6.62 4.25 -4.23
C GLY A 204 6.38 5.42 -3.27
N GLU A 205 6.97 6.58 -3.57
CA GLU A 205 6.87 7.78 -2.72
C GLU A 205 5.43 8.22 -2.49
N ALA A 206 4.63 8.30 -3.57
CA ALA A 206 3.24 8.75 -3.50
C ALA A 206 2.37 7.77 -2.71
N ASP A 207 2.55 6.46 -2.91
CA ASP A 207 1.78 5.43 -2.24
C ASP A 207 2.11 5.38 -0.74
N ALA A 208 3.40 5.51 -0.38
CA ALA A 208 3.84 5.58 1.00
C ALA A 208 3.24 6.79 1.72
N LEU A 209 3.27 7.97 1.09
CA LEU A 209 2.66 9.17 1.63
C LEU A 209 1.15 9.00 1.84
N GLN A 210 0.43 8.47 0.87
CA GLN A 210 -1.01 8.23 0.98
C GLN A 210 -1.35 7.21 2.08
N ALA A 211 -0.54 6.17 2.24
CA ALA A 211 -0.71 5.19 3.30
C ALA A 211 -0.54 5.83 4.70
N VAL A 212 0.47 6.70 4.86
CA VAL A 212 0.75 7.40 6.11
C VAL A 212 -0.32 8.44 6.43
N ILE A 213 -0.79 9.23 5.44
CA ILE A 213 -1.92 10.15 5.61
C ILE A 213 -3.18 9.39 6.04
N GLY A 214 -3.43 8.25 5.42
CA GLY A 214 -4.57 7.40 5.81
C GLY A 214 -4.44 6.81 7.21
N PHE A 215 -3.22 6.54 7.66
CA PHE A 215 -2.93 6.06 9.01
C PHE A 215 -3.06 7.17 10.06
N GLU A 216 -2.53 8.37 9.80
CA GLU A 216 -2.60 9.54 10.70
C GLU A 216 -4.03 9.83 11.19
N ARG A 217 -5.03 9.65 10.31
CA ARG A 217 -6.44 9.94 10.61
C ARG A 217 -7.00 9.16 11.81
N VAL A 218 -6.39 8.04 12.15
CA VAL A 218 -6.87 7.12 13.21
C VAL A 218 -5.80 6.80 14.25
N ALA A 219 -4.55 7.17 13.98
CA ALA A 219 -3.40 6.81 14.82
C ALA A 219 -3.17 7.84 15.94
N PRO A 220 -2.64 7.41 17.10
CA PRO A 220 -2.09 8.33 18.08
C PRO A 220 -0.96 9.18 17.47
N PRO A 221 -0.79 10.45 17.87
CA PRO A 221 0.20 11.36 17.28
C PRO A 221 1.64 10.81 17.25
N ALA A 222 2.07 10.13 18.31
CA ALA A 222 3.40 9.53 18.37
C ALA A 222 3.61 8.40 17.35
N GLN A 223 2.54 7.68 16.96
CA GLN A 223 2.61 6.66 15.92
C GLN A 223 2.58 7.28 14.53
N ALA A 224 1.73 8.30 14.32
CA ALA A 224 1.69 9.08 13.09
C ALA A 224 3.06 9.72 12.80
N LEU A 225 3.69 10.29 13.83
CA LEU A 225 5.04 10.87 13.71
C LEU A 225 6.06 9.84 13.20
N ARG A 226 6.11 8.64 13.83
CA ARG A 226 7.01 7.57 13.36
C ARG A 226 6.75 7.17 11.90
N ALA A 227 5.49 7.15 11.48
CA ALA A 227 5.13 6.85 10.10
C ALA A 227 5.62 7.95 9.14
N TYR A 228 5.45 9.24 9.47
CA TYR A 228 6.01 10.34 8.69
C TYR A 228 7.54 10.33 8.68
N ASP A 229 8.17 10.04 9.83
CA ASP A 229 9.63 9.93 9.93
C ASP A 229 10.20 8.91 8.93
N SER A 230 9.51 7.78 8.72
CA SER A 230 9.93 6.77 7.74
C SER A 230 9.82 7.25 6.29
N VAL A 231 8.80 8.06 5.95
CA VAL A 231 8.67 8.66 4.61
C VAL A 231 9.75 9.71 4.40
N VAL A 232 9.95 10.61 5.36
CA VAL A 232 10.98 11.67 5.27
C VAL A 232 12.39 11.07 5.20
N ALA A 233 12.66 9.97 5.94
CA ALA A 233 13.94 9.29 5.87
C ALA A 233 14.24 8.71 4.49
N ARG A 234 13.23 8.19 3.80
CA ARG A 234 13.37 7.58 2.47
C ARG A 234 13.29 8.61 1.34
N TRP A 235 12.47 9.67 1.51
CA TRP A 235 12.28 10.76 0.55
C TRP A 235 12.35 12.11 1.25
N PRO A 236 13.57 12.57 1.57
CA PRO A 236 13.76 13.79 2.37
C PRO A 236 13.29 15.08 1.69
N ALA A 237 13.12 15.08 0.36
CA ALA A 237 12.60 16.20 -0.41
C ALA A 237 11.06 16.23 -0.49
N ASN A 238 10.34 15.24 0.04
CA ASN A 238 8.89 15.22 0.03
C ASN A 238 8.31 16.28 0.98
N ALA A 239 7.81 17.37 0.40
CA ALA A 239 7.26 18.50 1.15
C ALA A 239 6.05 18.11 2.00
N PHE A 240 5.15 17.27 1.46
CA PHE A 240 3.94 16.87 2.20
C PHE A 240 4.26 15.98 3.40
N ALA A 241 5.21 15.06 3.27
CA ALA A 241 5.67 14.25 4.39
C ALA A 241 6.33 15.12 5.47
N GLY A 242 7.18 16.08 5.06
CA GLY A 242 7.81 17.02 5.97
C GLY A 242 6.81 17.94 6.68
N LEU A 243 5.78 18.41 5.97
CA LEU A 243 4.69 19.19 6.58
C LEU A 243 3.88 18.33 7.56
N GLY A 244 3.53 17.08 7.21
CA GLY A 244 2.86 16.14 8.10
C GLY A 244 3.66 15.86 9.37
N GLN A 245 4.97 15.63 9.23
CA GLN A 245 5.90 15.49 10.35
C GLN A 245 5.87 16.72 11.26
N GLY A 246 5.99 17.92 10.69
CA GLY A 246 5.94 19.19 11.44
C GLY A 246 4.62 19.41 12.15
N ASN A 247 3.49 19.17 11.47
CA ASN A 247 2.15 19.30 12.03
C ASN A 247 1.94 18.34 13.21
N THR A 248 2.38 17.09 13.07
CA THR A 248 2.25 16.08 14.13
C THR A 248 3.09 16.43 15.36
N ARG A 249 4.31 16.96 15.17
CA ARG A 249 5.17 17.48 16.26
C ARG A 249 4.52 18.69 16.93
N PHE A 250 4.00 19.61 16.15
CA PHE A 250 3.31 20.81 16.68
C PHE A 250 2.10 20.41 17.52
N ALA A 251 1.25 19.50 17.03
CA ALA A 251 0.09 19.00 17.75
C ALA A 251 0.46 18.28 19.07
N SER A 252 1.65 17.68 19.13
CA SER A 252 2.19 17.01 20.32
C SER A 252 2.92 17.98 21.27
N GLY A 253 3.00 19.27 20.96
CA GLY A 253 3.71 20.27 21.76
C GLY A 253 5.22 20.32 21.56
N ASP A 254 5.81 19.49 20.68
CA ASP A 254 7.21 19.58 20.28
C ASP A 254 7.44 20.74 19.31
N LEU A 255 7.42 21.96 19.87
CA LEU A 255 7.59 23.18 19.07
C LEU A 255 8.98 23.27 18.44
N ALA A 256 10.02 22.73 19.09
CA ALA A 256 11.37 22.76 18.55
C ALA A 256 11.51 21.85 17.34
N GLY A 257 11.05 20.61 17.43
CA GLY A 257 11.06 19.67 16.33
C GLY A 257 10.12 20.08 15.18
N ALA A 258 8.96 20.69 15.49
CA ALA A 258 8.07 21.26 14.49
C ALA A 258 8.75 22.37 13.69
N ALA A 259 9.40 23.33 14.36
CA ALA A 259 10.15 24.40 13.70
C ALA A 259 11.23 23.86 12.78
N GLN A 260 12.02 22.87 13.23
CA GLN A 260 13.05 22.23 12.40
C GLN A 260 12.46 21.55 11.16
N ALA A 261 11.33 20.83 11.30
CA ALA A 261 10.67 20.16 10.19
C ALA A 261 10.16 21.18 9.15
N PHE A 262 9.45 22.22 9.58
CA PHE A 262 8.93 23.24 8.68
C PHE A 262 10.04 24.08 8.04
N GLU A 263 11.11 24.43 8.77
CA GLU A 263 12.26 25.16 8.23
C GLU A 263 12.97 24.36 7.14
N ARG A 264 13.18 23.06 7.34
CA ARG A 264 13.73 22.17 6.32
C ARG A 264 12.87 22.18 5.05
N VAL A 265 11.54 22.02 5.18
CA VAL A 265 10.62 22.04 4.03
C VAL A 265 10.60 23.41 3.36
N ALA A 266 10.57 24.49 4.13
CA ALA A 266 10.57 25.85 3.63
C ALA A 266 11.83 26.16 2.82
N MET A 267 12.99 25.74 3.31
CA MET A 267 14.27 25.96 2.62
C MET A 267 14.46 25.07 1.38
N GLN A 268 13.91 23.85 1.38
CA GLN A 268 14.06 22.93 0.25
C GLN A 268 13.05 23.18 -0.87
N ASN A 269 11.83 23.51 -0.52
CA ASN A 269 10.70 23.56 -1.47
C ASN A 269 10.16 24.98 -1.69
N ASP A 270 10.60 25.95 -0.88
CA ASP A 270 10.12 27.35 -0.89
C ASP A 270 8.59 27.44 -0.92
N SER A 271 7.92 26.66 -0.04
CA SER A 271 6.46 26.58 0.03
C SER A 271 5.86 27.61 0.99
N ALA A 272 4.82 28.30 0.54
CA ALA A 272 4.07 29.22 1.40
C ALA A 272 3.49 28.51 2.64
N ALA A 273 3.01 27.29 2.48
CA ALA A 273 2.53 26.47 3.60
C ALA A 273 3.60 26.23 4.65
N ALA A 274 4.83 25.90 4.22
CA ALA A 274 5.94 25.63 5.13
C ALA A 274 6.42 26.90 5.85
N TRP A 275 6.57 28.03 5.14
CA TRP A 275 6.89 29.32 5.73
C TRP A 275 5.81 29.78 6.72
N HIS A 276 4.53 29.63 6.37
CA HIS A 276 3.40 29.95 7.25
C HIS A 276 3.46 29.13 8.54
N ASN A 277 3.61 27.80 8.44
CA ASN A 277 3.66 26.93 9.60
C ASN A 277 4.89 27.20 10.47
N LEU A 278 6.05 27.49 9.87
CA LEU A 278 7.24 27.92 10.58
C LEU A 278 6.99 29.21 11.37
N ALA A 279 6.37 30.22 10.75
CA ALA A 279 6.03 31.48 11.42
C ALA A 279 5.10 31.25 12.60
N ALA A 280 4.07 30.43 12.46
CA ALA A 280 3.15 30.09 13.54
C ALA A 280 3.85 29.41 14.73
N VAL A 281 4.77 28.48 14.45
CA VAL A 281 5.57 27.83 15.51
C VAL A 281 6.52 28.82 16.20
N ARG A 282 7.23 29.65 15.43
CA ARG A 282 8.14 30.66 15.97
C ARG A 282 7.42 31.66 16.85
N LEU A 283 6.20 32.06 16.46
CA LEU A 283 5.33 32.93 17.27
C LEU A 283 4.96 32.25 18.60
N ARG A 284 4.57 30.98 18.56
CA ARG A 284 4.27 30.17 19.78
C ARG A 284 5.50 30.00 20.70
N GLN A 285 6.72 30.04 20.13
CA GLN A 285 7.98 30.02 20.87
C GLN A 285 8.37 31.41 21.45
N GLY A 286 7.59 32.47 21.18
CA GLY A 286 7.92 33.84 21.55
C GLY A 286 9.01 34.49 20.69
N GLN A 287 9.42 33.86 19.60
CA GLN A 287 10.48 34.30 18.68
C GLN A 287 9.92 35.23 17.62
N ARG A 288 9.41 36.43 18.03
CA ARG A 288 8.63 37.33 17.16
C ARG A 288 9.35 37.76 15.89
N VAL A 289 10.65 38.10 15.98
CA VAL A 289 11.45 38.52 14.83
C VAL A 289 11.52 37.39 13.79
N ALA A 290 11.88 36.18 14.21
CA ALA A 290 11.94 35.02 13.34
C ALA A 290 10.56 34.62 12.78
N ALA A 291 9.48 34.83 13.56
CA ALA A 291 8.12 34.62 13.12
C ALA A 291 7.74 35.63 12.01
N HIS A 292 8.07 36.92 12.20
CA HIS A 292 7.81 37.97 11.23
C HIS A 292 8.54 37.71 9.88
N ASP A 293 9.82 37.35 9.95
CA ASP A 293 10.62 37.00 8.75
C ASP A 293 10.01 35.83 7.99
N ALA A 294 9.62 34.77 8.68
CA ALA A 294 8.97 33.61 8.06
C ALA A 294 7.58 33.95 7.49
N ALA A 295 6.76 34.76 8.21
CA ALA A 295 5.47 35.19 7.72
C ALA A 295 5.56 36.08 6.48
N THR A 296 6.55 36.96 6.41
CA THR A 296 6.84 37.79 5.23
C THR A 296 7.15 36.92 4.00
N ARG A 297 7.99 35.90 4.18
CA ARG A 297 8.29 34.93 3.11
C ARG A 297 7.05 34.14 2.69
N ALA A 298 6.21 33.73 3.67
CA ALA A 298 4.97 33.05 3.37
C ALA A 298 4.03 33.90 2.50
N VAL A 299 3.86 35.18 2.83
CA VAL A 299 3.06 36.13 2.05
C VAL A 299 3.63 36.31 0.64
N ALA A 300 4.93 36.56 0.52
CA ALA A 300 5.58 36.74 -0.78
C ALA A 300 5.42 35.50 -1.67
N ARG A 301 5.61 34.31 -1.12
CA ARG A 301 5.44 33.06 -1.85
C ARG A 301 3.99 32.78 -2.22
N ALA A 302 3.06 33.07 -1.30
CA ALA A 302 1.62 32.93 -1.56
C ALA A 302 1.17 33.85 -2.70
N GLN A 303 1.63 35.10 -2.74
CA GLN A 303 1.33 36.04 -3.81
C GLN A 303 1.87 35.56 -5.18
N ALA A 304 3.05 34.94 -5.19
CA ALA A 304 3.70 34.51 -6.42
C ALA A 304 3.08 33.25 -7.04
N VAL A 305 2.82 32.21 -6.23
CA VAL A 305 2.51 30.86 -6.78
C VAL A 305 1.51 30.02 -5.96
N GLU A 306 1.20 30.39 -4.73
CA GLU A 306 0.31 29.61 -3.83
C GLU A 306 -0.81 30.49 -3.23
N PRO A 307 -1.67 31.15 -4.07
CA PRO A 307 -2.61 32.19 -3.63
C PRO A 307 -3.61 31.73 -2.55
N GLN A 308 -3.86 30.43 -2.44
CA GLN A 308 -4.71 29.85 -1.40
C GLN A 308 -4.18 30.10 0.03
N TRP A 309 -2.87 30.32 0.19
CA TRP A 309 -2.24 30.62 1.49
C TRP A 309 -2.20 32.11 1.82
N LEU A 310 -2.52 33.00 0.87
CA LEU A 310 -2.35 34.46 1.04
C LEU A 310 -3.16 35.03 2.23
N PRO A 311 -4.47 34.75 2.36
CA PRO A 311 -5.23 35.31 3.46
C PRO A 311 -4.71 34.88 4.84
N ALA A 312 -4.41 33.59 5.00
CA ALA A 312 -3.91 33.05 6.25
C ALA A 312 -2.52 33.61 6.61
N SER A 313 -1.64 33.74 5.62
CA SER A 313 -0.28 34.26 5.82
C SER A 313 -0.28 35.74 6.14
N GLN A 314 -1.14 36.56 5.52
CA GLN A 314 -1.32 37.98 5.87
C GLN A 314 -1.86 38.17 7.29
N ALA A 315 -2.86 37.37 7.69
CA ALA A 315 -3.38 37.40 9.05
C ALA A 315 -2.32 37.03 10.09
N LEU A 316 -1.47 36.05 9.80
CA LEU A 316 -0.36 35.66 10.68
C LEU A 316 0.72 36.75 10.74
N LEU A 317 1.07 37.36 9.60
CA LEU A 317 2.02 38.47 9.55
C LEU A 317 1.60 39.62 10.46
N ALA A 318 0.32 40.06 10.38
CA ALA A 318 -0.23 41.08 11.25
C ALA A 318 -0.15 40.72 12.74
N GLN A 319 -0.27 39.42 13.11
CA GLN A 319 -0.11 39.00 14.51
C GLN A 319 1.35 39.11 15.00
N THR A 320 2.32 39.04 14.10
CA THR A 320 3.74 39.23 14.47
C THR A 320 4.10 40.68 14.71
N GLU A 321 3.31 41.65 14.17
CA GLU A 321 3.49 43.10 14.30
C GLU A 321 2.74 43.65 15.53
N ALA A 322 1.66 43.02 15.95
CA ALA A 322 0.90 43.44 17.11
C ALA A 322 1.72 43.29 18.40
N ASN A 323 1.76 44.37 19.23
CA ASN A 323 2.55 44.44 20.46
C ASN A 323 2.07 43.46 21.55
#